data_c5fdb794e4ef5115ab61140971f59eb3
#
_entry.id   c5fdb794e4ef5115ab61140971f59eb3
#
_cell.length_a   1.000
_cell.length_b   1.000
_cell.length_c   1.000
_cell.angle_alpha   90.00
_cell.angle_beta   90.00
_cell.angle_gamma   90.00
#
_symmetry.space_group_name_H-M   'P 1'
#
loop_
_entity.id
_entity.type
_entity.pdbx_description
1 polymer ?
#
loop_
_entity_poly.entity_id
_entity_poly.type
_entity_poly.pdbx_seq_one_letter_code
_entity_poly.pdbx_strand_id
1 'polypeptide(L)'
;MNSGRVKFLLIVFIFIFPFIVSYYLSKDYWAGGDIETSNYGSFINPILNISDTEFVNYNGNTRLINDLKDKWTLIYNMPLECDSDCMEEIHLIRQVNIALGKDMNRLQRILLIPQSIQQVSLQKILAEYPKLIIVKKDNSSFPQTIKKIDNNFVLFLSDPLGNVILGYEKKFKGKKLLKDIKKLFKLSKIG
;
A
#
# COMPACT_ATOMS: atom_id res chain seq x y z
N MET A 1 -20.04 -34.30 -49.35
CA MET A 1 -20.13 -33.03 -48.61
C MET A 1 -19.61 -31.94 -49.51
N ASN A 2 -20.42 -30.92 -49.89
CA ASN A 2 -20.03 -29.93 -50.89
C ASN A 2 -18.80 -29.12 -50.41
N SER A 3 -17.74 -29.10 -51.22
CA SER A 3 -16.47 -28.38 -50.95
C SER A 3 -16.68 -26.93 -50.49
N GLY A 4 -17.72 -26.25 -50.99
CA GLY A 4 -18.05 -24.86 -50.57
C GLY A 4 -18.55 -24.73 -49.13
N ARG A 5 -19.36 -25.70 -48.64
CA ARG A 5 -19.86 -25.74 -47.26
C ARG A 5 -18.73 -25.99 -46.27
N VAL A 6 -17.78 -26.86 -46.62
CA VAL A 6 -16.61 -27.13 -45.76
C VAL A 6 -15.73 -25.91 -45.64
N LYS A 7 -15.46 -25.20 -46.73
CA LYS A 7 -14.67 -23.95 -46.72
C LYS A 7 -15.36 -22.87 -45.90
N PHE A 8 -16.67 -22.72 -46.01
CA PHE A 8 -17.43 -21.74 -45.20
C PHE A 8 -17.37 -22.07 -43.71
N LEU A 9 -17.54 -23.33 -43.30
CA LEU A 9 -17.46 -23.78 -41.93
C LEU A 9 -16.04 -23.55 -41.34
N LEU A 10 -14.99 -23.79 -42.14
CA LEU A 10 -13.62 -23.51 -41.70
C LEU A 10 -13.38 -22.04 -41.46
N ILE A 11 -13.89 -21.16 -42.31
CA ILE A 11 -13.77 -19.70 -42.09
C ILE A 11 -14.50 -19.31 -40.81
N VAL A 12 -15.72 -19.72 -40.61
CA VAL A 12 -16.52 -19.45 -39.40
C VAL A 12 -15.79 -19.95 -38.15
N PHE A 13 -15.23 -21.16 -38.22
CA PHE A 13 -14.48 -21.73 -37.08
C PHE A 13 -13.25 -20.89 -36.73
N ILE A 14 -12.46 -20.45 -37.73
CA ILE A 14 -11.25 -19.61 -37.49
C ILE A 14 -11.61 -18.29 -36.78
N PHE A 15 -12.76 -17.70 -37.12
CA PHE A 15 -13.21 -16.47 -36.48
C PHE A 15 -13.83 -16.68 -35.09
N ILE A 16 -14.57 -17.72 -34.87
CA ILE A 16 -15.27 -17.97 -33.58
C ILE A 16 -14.35 -18.62 -32.54
N PHE A 17 -13.45 -19.50 -32.95
CA PHE A 17 -12.56 -20.26 -32.06
C PHE A 17 -11.77 -19.37 -31.07
N PRO A 18 -11.12 -18.26 -31.48
CA PRO A 18 -10.38 -17.42 -30.54
C PRO A 18 -11.29 -16.77 -29.47
N PHE A 19 -12.53 -16.45 -29.80
CA PHE A 19 -13.49 -15.92 -28.80
C PHE A 19 -13.90 -16.98 -27.80
N ILE A 20 -14.11 -18.21 -28.23
CA ILE A 20 -14.43 -19.33 -27.35
C ILE A 20 -13.23 -19.59 -26.42
N VAL A 21 -12.01 -19.65 -26.95
CA VAL A 21 -10.79 -19.85 -26.15
C VAL A 21 -10.62 -18.70 -25.15
N SER A 22 -10.78 -17.45 -25.60
CA SER A 22 -10.70 -16.28 -24.72
C SER A 22 -11.73 -16.32 -23.60
N TYR A 23 -12.97 -16.72 -23.91
CA TYR A 23 -14.02 -16.86 -22.90
C TYR A 23 -13.66 -17.90 -21.84
N TYR A 24 -13.18 -19.08 -22.24
CA TYR A 24 -12.79 -20.13 -21.28
C TYR A 24 -11.56 -19.75 -20.46
N LEU A 25 -10.57 -19.07 -21.05
CA LEU A 25 -9.39 -18.59 -20.32
C LEU A 25 -9.70 -17.43 -19.36
N SER A 26 -10.69 -16.60 -19.71
CA SER A 26 -11.10 -15.47 -18.86
C SER A 26 -12.14 -15.83 -17.79
N LYS A 27 -12.78 -16.98 -17.89
CA LYS A 27 -13.82 -17.41 -16.95
C LYS A 27 -13.34 -17.40 -15.50
N ASP A 28 -12.16 -17.94 -15.25
CA ASP A 28 -11.57 -17.98 -13.89
C ASP A 28 -11.16 -16.59 -13.40
N TYR A 29 -10.77 -15.72 -14.32
CA TYR A 29 -10.48 -14.30 -14.02
C TYR A 29 -11.74 -13.54 -13.58
N TRP A 30 -12.89 -13.74 -14.26
CA TRP A 30 -14.17 -13.11 -13.92
C TRP A 30 -14.87 -13.77 -12.73
N ALA A 31 -14.55 -15.03 -12.42
CA ALA A 31 -15.09 -15.76 -11.28
C ALA A 31 -14.46 -15.38 -9.93
N GLY A 32 -13.59 -14.36 -9.91
CA GLY A 32 -12.93 -13.91 -8.67
C GLY A 32 -11.79 -14.82 -8.23
N GLY A 33 -11.20 -15.58 -9.16
CA GLY A 33 -9.98 -16.32 -8.90
C GLY A 33 -8.88 -15.38 -8.39
N ASP A 34 -8.14 -15.80 -7.36
CA ASP A 34 -7.03 -15.06 -6.80
C ASP A 34 -6.05 -14.72 -7.91
N ILE A 35 -6.05 -13.44 -8.30
CA ILE A 35 -5.02 -12.92 -9.21
C ILE A 35 -3.71 -13.06 -8.47
N GLU A 36 -2.86 -14.00 -8.87
CA GLU A 36 -1.48 -14.06 -8.38
C GLU A 36 -0.81 -12.73 -8.65
N THR A 37 -0.90 -11.85 -7.67
CA THR A 37 -0.32 -10.52 -7.78
C THR A 37 1.18 -10.67 -7.59
N SER A 38 1.95 -10.03 -8.46
CA SER A 38 3.42 -10.03 -8.35
C SER A 38 3.94 -9.09 -7.24
N ASN A 39 3.04 -8.60 -6.38
CA ASN A 39 3.38 -7.79 -5.22
C ASN A 39 3.53 -8.69 -3.98
N TYR A 40 4.42 -8.31 -3.09
CA TYR A 40 4.62 -9.01 -1.81
C TYR A 40 3.68 -8.53 -0.72
N GLY A 41 3.20 -7.27 -0.82
CA GLY A 41 2.12 -6.77 0.01
C GLY A 41 0.77 -7.25 -0.51
N SER A 42 -0.19 -7.45 0.40
CA SER A 42 -1.56 -7.82 0.08
C SER A 42 -2.35 -6.58 -0.36
N PHE A 43 -3.19 -6.71 -1.37
CA PHE A 43 -4.08 -5.62 -1.77
C PHE A 43 -5.13 -5.36 -0.69
N ILE A 44 -5.36 -4.08 -0.42
CA ILE A 44 -6.46 -3.64 0.45
C ILE A 44 -7.75 -3.63 -0.37
N ASN A 45 -8.73 -4.40 0.05
CA ASN A 45 -10.04 -4.47 -0.61
C ASN A 45 -11.16 -4.41 0.45
N PRO A 46 -12.09 -3.45 0.39
CA PRO A 46 -12.14 -2.35 -0.59
C PRO A 46 -11.00 -1.34 -0.39
N ILE A 47 -10.60 -0.67 -1.48
CA ILE A 47 -9.62 0.42 -1.43
C ILE A 47 -10.20 1.55 -0.59
N LEU A 48 -9.45 2.02 0.41
CA LEU A 48 -9.83 3.14 1.26
C LEU A 48 -9.04 4.38 0.84
N ASN A 49 -9.76 5.48 0.60
CA ASN A 49 -9.14 6.78 0.35
C ASN A 49 -9.03 7.55 1.68
N ILE A 50 -7.83 8.09 1.94
CA ILE A 50 -7.52 8.86 3.15
C ILE A 50 -7.32 10.35 2.88
N SER A 51 -7.45 10.83 1.65
CA SER A 51 -7.13 12.22 1.26
C SER A 51 -7.86 13.26 2.10
N ASP A 52 -9.15 13.05 2.35
CA ASP A 52 -10.02 14.00 3.05
C ASP A 52 -10.06 13.75 4.57
N THR A 53 -9.13 12.95 5.09
CA THR A 53 -9.08 12.63 6.52
C THR A 53 -8.18 13.60 7.28
N GLU A 54 -8.55 13.87 8.54
CA GLU A 54 -7.80 14.71 9.46
C GLU A 54 -6.96 13.87 10.42
N PHE A 55 -5.83 14.43 10.82
CA PHE A 55 -4.99 13.85 11.86
C PHE A 55 -4.47 14.93 12.81
N VAL A 56 -4.15 14.51 14.03
CA VAL A 56 -3.47 15.36 15.01
C VAL A 56 -2.01 14.91 15.10
N ASN A 57 -1.08 15.81 14.80
CA ASN A 57 0.34 15.52 14.94
C ASN A 57 0.74 15.44 16.43
N TYR A 58 1.95 15.00 16.73
CA TYR A 58 2.40 14.83 18.12
C TYR A 58 2.47 16.17 18.89
N ASN A 59 2.55 17.32 18.20
CA ASN A 59 2.52 18.67 18.80
C ASN A 59 1.08 19.16 19.10
N GLY A 60 0.05 18.39 18.75
CA GLY A 60 -1.34 18.75 18.98
C GLY A 60 -1.99 19.56 17.86
N ASN A 61 -1.30 19.82 16.73
CA ASN A 61 -1.87 20.55 15.61
C ASN A 61 -2.67 19.61 14.71
N THR A 62 -3.90 20.00 14.38
CA THR A 62 -4.74 19.29 13.39
C THR A 62 -4.31 19.66 11.98
N ARG A 63 -4.22 18.67 11.09
CA ARG A 63 -3.89 18.82 9.66
C ARG A 63 -4.70 17.84 8.83
N LEU A 64 -4.90 18.15 7.56
CA LEU A 64 -5.45 17.21 6.58
C LEU A 64 -4.34 16.32 5.99
N ILE A 65 -4.65 15.06 5.71
CA ILE A 65 -3.74 14.19 4.94
C ILE A 65 -3.48 14.80 3.56
N ASN A 66 -4.46 15.50 3.01
CA ASN A 66 -4.33 16.22 1.75
C ASN A 66 -3.22 17.30 1.75
N ASP A 67 -2.80 17.81 2.91
CA ASP A 67 -1.63 18.70 3.04
C ASP A 67 -0.30 17.97 2.78
N LEU A 68 -0.35 16.62 2.77
CA LEU A 68 0.80 15.74 2.52
C LEU A 68 0.80 15.18 1.09
N LYS A 69 0.08 15.85 0.16
CA LYS A 69 -0.13 15.43 -1.23
C LYS A 69 1.14 15.13 -2.01
N ASP A 70 0.88 14.54 -3.18
CA ASP A 70 1.84 14.33 -4.26
C ASP A 70 2.99 13.40 -3.92
N LYS A 71 2.88 12.64 -2.82
CA LYS A 71 3.87 11.64 -2.42
C LYS A 71 3.23 10.31 -2.07
N TRP A 72 3.93 9.27 -2.41
CA TRP A 72 3.67 7.95 -1.87
C TRP A 72 3.87 7.96 -0.36
N THR A 73 3.03 7.28 0.38
CA THR A 73 3.04 7.33 1.84
C THR A 73 3.10 5.93 2.44
N LEU A 74 4.16 5.66 3.22
CA LEU A 74 4.20 4.49 4.11
C LEU A 74 3.61 4.90 5.46
N ILE A 75 2.61 4.16 5.91
CA ILE A 75 1.91 4.39 7.17
C ILE A 75 2.16 3.19 8.07
N TYR A 76 2.96 3.37 9.12
CA TYR A 76 3.22 2.33 10.09
C TYR A 76 2.31 2.49 11.31
N ASN A 77 1.50 1.47 11.56
CA ASN A 77 0.56 1.41 12.66
C ASN A 77 1.24 0.79 13.89
N MET A 78 1.94 1.62 14.67
CA MET A 78 2.71 1.17 15.84
C MET A 78 1.82 0.44 16.85
N PRO A 79 2.21 -0.74 17.38
CA PRO A 79 1.48 -1.43 18.44
C PRO A 79 1.47 -0.62 19.75
N LEU A 80 0.61 -1.01 20.69
CA LEU A 80 0.55 -0.37 22.01
C LEU A 80 1.88 -0.45 22.76
N GLU A 81 2.54 -1.60 22.69
CA GLU A 81 3.88 -1.85 23.21
C GLU A 81 4.83 -2.04 22.01
N CYS A 82 5.81 -1.16 21.90
CA CYS A 82 6.83 -1.23 20.87
C CYS A 82 8.03 -2.01 21.40
N ASP A 83 8.08 -3.29 21.07
CA ASP A 83 9.17 -4.20 21.36
C ASP A 83 10.37 -4.00 20.40
N SER A 84 11.39 -4.86 20.49
CA SER A 84 12.55 -4.83 19.60
C SER A 84 12.16 -5.01 18.13
N ASP A 85 11.18 -5.87 17.83
CA ASP A 85 10.70 -6.12 16.47
C ASP A 85 10.06 -4.84 15.88
N CYS A 86 9.24 -4.15 16.68
CA CYS A 86 8.63 -2.87 16.28
C CYS A 86 9.71 -1.80 15.97
N MET A 87 10.74 -1.67 16.80
CA MET A 87 11.83 -0.71 16.55
C MET A 87 12.63 -1.09 15.30
N GLU A 88 12.87 -2.38 15.07
CA GLU A 88 13.52 -2.87 13.85
C GLU A 88 12.67 -2.56 12.60
N GLU A 89 11.36 -2.74 12.66
CA GLU A 89 10.45 -2.39 11.56
C GLU A 89 10.47 -0.89 11.24
N ILE A 90 10.48 0.00 12.25
CA ILE A 90 10.62 1.45 12.05
C ILE A 90 11.97 1.79 11.39
N HIS A 91 13.06 1.16 11.86
CA HIS A 91 14.38 1.30 11.25
C HIS A 91 14.39 0.81 9.80
N LEU A 92 13.78 -0.35 9.54
CA LEU A 92 13.69 -0.95 8.21
C LEU A 92 12.94 -0.05 7.21
N ILE A 93 11.84 0.60 7.61
CA ILE A 93 11.11 1.57 6.81
C ILE A 93 12.02 2.75 6.40
N ARG A 94 12.89 3.22 7.31
CA ARG A 94 13.88 4.25 6.97
C ARG A 94 14.90 3.74 5.97
N GLN A 95 15.43 2.52 6.17
CA GLN A 95 16.38 1.91 5.24
C GLN A 95 15.81 1.73 3.84
N VAL A 96 14.54 1.31 3.74
CA VAL A 96 13.83 1.19 2.46
C VAL A 96 13.73 2.55 1.77
N ASN A 97 13.37 3.61 2.49
CA ASN A 97 13.31 4.96 1.93
C ASN A 97 14.69 5.43 1.40
N ILE A 98 15.76 5.21 2.16
CA ILE A 98 17.13 5.54 1.72
C ILE A 98 17.54 4.72 0.48
N ALA A 99 17.18 3.43 0.44
CA ALA A 99 17.48 2.53 -0.68
C ALA A 99 16.76 2.86 -1.99
N LEU A 100 15.78 3.78 -1.98
CA LEU A 100 15.19 4.35 -3.19
C LEU A 100 16.14 5.32 -3.92
N GLY A 101 17.20 5.79 -3.27
CA GLY A 101 18.19 6.69 -3.86
C GLY A 101 17.57 8.01 -4.34
N LYS A 102 17.67 8.30 -5.63
CA LYS A 102 17.12 9.52 -6.24
C LYS A 102 15.60 9.68 -6.05
N ASP A 103 14.89 8.59 -5.91
CA ASP A 103 13.43 8.58 -5.74
C ASP A 103 12.99 8.68 -4.27
N MET A 104 13.92 8.81 -3.31
CA MET A 104 13.61 8.84 -1.87
C MET A 104 12.64 9.96 -1.48
N ASN A 105 12.66 11.08 -2.18
CA ASN A 105 11.79 12.23 -1.90
C ASN A 105 10.34 12.03 -2.36
N ARG A 106 10.09 11.01 -3.21
CA ARG A 106 8.76 10.59 -3.65
C ARG A 106 8.02 9.78 -2.57
N LEU A 107 8.74 9.31 -1.54
CA LEU A 107 8.18 8.53 -0.45
C LEU A 107 8.26 9.33 0.85
N GLN A 108 7.14 9.51 1.50
CA GLN A 108 7.06 10.00 2.88
C GLN A 108 6.64 8.88 3.83
N ARG A 109 6.84 9.10 5.12
CA ARG A 109 6.62 8.09 6.16
C ARG A 109 5.81 8.68 7.29
N ILE A 110 4.72 8.03 7.65
CA ILE A 110 3.87 8.37 8.79
C ILE A 110 3.98 7.24 9.82
N LEU A 111 4.16 7.63 11.07
CA LEU A 111 4.10 6.74 12.23
C LEU A 111 2.85 7.06 13.04
N LEU A 112 1.92 6.11 13.11
CA LEU A 112 0.76 6.20 14.01
C LEU A 112 1.15 5.67 15.39
N ILE A 113 1.31 6.56 16.36
CA ILE A 113 1.71 6.24 17.72
C ILE A 113 0.49 6.09 18.65
N PRO A 114 0.49 5.14 19.60
CA PRO A 114 -0.56 5.06 20.62
C PRO A 114 -0.52 6.29 21.52
N GLN A 115 -1.68 6.67 22.08
CA GLN A 115 -1.78 7.78 23.03
C GLN A 115 -0.96 7.54 24.31
N SER A 116 -0.82 6.27 24.70
CA SER A 116 -0.09 5.84 25.89
C SER A 116 1.42 5.72 25.73
N ILE A 117 1.98 6.17 24.57
CA ILE A 117 3.42 6.07 24.33
C ILE A 117 4.23 6.79 25.40
N GLN A 118 5.24 6.14 25.93
CA GLN A 118 6.15 6.75 26.90
C GLN A 118 6.92 7.91 26.23
N GLN A 119 7.01 9.05 26.91
CA GLN A 119 7.65 10.26 26.39
C GLN A 119 9.11 10.04 26.03
N VAL A 120 9.84 9.23 26.81
CA VAL A 120 11.25 8.89 26.57
C VAL A 120 11.40 8.14 25.23
N SER A 121 10.52 7.17 24.95
CA SER A 121 10.51 6.42 23.69
C SER A 121 10.19 7.33 22.50
N LEU A 122 9.24 8.25 22.66
CA LEU A 122 8.90 9.23 21.63
C LEU A 122 10.07 10.17 21.32
N GLN A 123 10.76 10.71 22.35
CA GLN A 123 11.91 11.58 22.15
C GLN A 123 13.05 10.86 21.42
N LYS A 124 13.31 9.59 21.74
CA LYS A 124 14.30 8.77 21.04
C LYS A 124 13.95 8.61 19.56
N ILE A 125 12.68 8.31 19.25
CA ILE A 125 12.21 8.18 17.87
C ILE A 125 12.36 9.51 17.12
N LEU A 126 11.98 10.64 17.72
CA LEU A 126 12.11 11.98 17.12
C LEU A 126 13.56 12.35 16.81
N ALA A 127 14.48 12.05 17.72
CA ALA A 127 15.91 12.34 17.54
C ALA A 127 16.52 11.50 16.42
N GLU A 128 16.13 10.21 16.32
CA GLU A 128 16.70 9.27 15.35
C GLU A 128 16.06 9.40 13.96
N TYR A 129 14.79 9.79 13.89
CA TYR A 129 13.99 9.82 12.64
C TYR A 129 13.37 11.20 12.35
N PRO A 130 14.16 12.29 12.15
CA PRO A 130 13.66 13.67 12.08
C PRO A 130 12.69 13.94 10.89
N LYS A 131 12.72 13.10 9.85
CA LYS A 131 11.82 13.19 8.68
C LYS A 131 10.56 12.32 8.80
N LEU A 132 10.33 11.71 9.94
CA LEU A 132 9.17 10.87 10.20
C LEU A 132 8.00 11.76 10.66
N ILE A 133 6.86 11.64 10.00
CA ILE A 133 5.63 12.34 10.40
C ILE A 133 4.98 11.52 11.49
N ILE A 134 4.88 12.08 12.69
CA ILE A 134 4.30 11.38 13.84
C ILE A 134 2.87 11.85 14.08
N VAL A 135 1.96 10.90 14.09
CA VAL A 135 0.51 11.10 14.27
C VAL A 135 0.03 10.30 15.47
N LYS A 136 -0.79 10.91 16.33
CA LYS A 136 -1.40 10.23 17.46
C LYS A 136 -2.60 9.39 17.01
N LYS A 137 -2.75 8.20 17.57
CA LYS A 137 -3.98 7.40 17.44
C LYS A 137 -5.06 7.97 18.36
N ASP A 138 -5.75 8.96 17.88
CA ASP A 138 -6.88 9.60 18.54
C ASP A 138 -8.20 9.33 17.80
N ASN A 139 -9.21 10.13 18.09
CA ASN A 139 -10.52 10.04 17.44
C ASN A 139 -10.62 10.80 16.12
N SER A 140 -9.52 11.35 15.60
CA SER A 140 -9.51 11.98 14.28
C SER A 140 -9.77 10.98 13.17
N SER A 141 -10.24 11.46 12.02
CA SER A 141 -10.74 10.59 10.94
C SER A 141 -9.67 9.70 10.33
N PHE A 142 -8.43 10.17 10.22
CA PHE A 142 -7.34 9.39 9.63
C PHE A 142 -7.00 8.10 10.40
N PRO A 143 -6.66 8.13 11.71
CA PRO A 143 -6.43 6.92 12.47
C PRO A 143 -7.63 5.97 12.50
N GLN A 144 -8.86 6.53 12.54
CA GLN A 144 -10.08 5.73 12.51
C GLN A 144 -10.28 5.02 11.16
N THR A 145 -9.89 5.67 10.07
CA THR A 145 -9.95 5.05 8.73
C THR A 145 -8.93 3.91 8.60
N ILE A 146 -7.70 4.10 9.08
CA ILE A 146 -6.69 3.03 9.09
C ILE A 146 -7.13 1.84 9.95
N LYS A 147 -7.79 2.10 11.09
CA LYS A 147 -8.31 1.05 11.97
C LYS A 147 -9.39 0.17 11.32
N LYS A 148 -10.08 0.64 10.28
CA LYS A 148 -11.08 -0.14 9.54
C LYS A 148 -10.45 -1.20 8.62
N ILE A 149 -9.17 -1.07 8.32
CA ILE A 149 -8.43 -2.06 7.54
C ILE A 149 -8.14 -3.27 8.43
N ASP A 150 -7.93 -4.43 7.82
CA ASP A 150 -7.61 -5.67 8.53
C ASP A 150 -6.47 -5.45 9.55
N ASN A 151 -6.72 -5.84 10.81
CA ASN A 151 -5.80 -5.70 11.93
C ASN A 151 -4.52 -6.55 11.80
N ASN A 152 -4.45 -7.47 10.84
CA ASN A 152 -3.25 -8.25 10.55
C ASN A 152 -2.13 -7.40 9.94
N PHE A 153 -2.47 -6.27 9.33
CA PHE A 153 -1.48 -5.38 8.72
C PHE A 153 -0.95 -4.35 9.73
N VAL A 154 0.37 -4.19 9.73
CA VAL A 154 1.05 -3.18 10.55
C VAL A 154 1.62 -2.03 9.70
N LEU A 155 1.84 -2.27 8.40
CA LEU A 155 2.36 -1.27 7.48
C LEU A 155 1.46 -1.17 6.26
N PHE A 156 1.14 0.05 5.86
CA PHE A 156 0.31 0.34 4.69
C PHE A 156 1.06 1.22 3.71
N LEU A 157 0.77 1.03 2.42
CA LEU A 157 1.27 1.89 1.36
C LEU A 157 0.09 2.58 0.67
N SER A 158 0.12 3.91 0.70
CA SER A 158 -0.83 4.77 -0.01
C SER A 158 -0.18 5.42 -1.22
N ASP A 159 -0.96 5.57 -2.28
CA ASP A 159 -0.57 6.31 -3.48
C ASP A 159 -0.64 7.84 -3.24
N PRO A 160 -0.14 8.67 -4.19
CA PRO A 160 -0.19 10.13 -4.09
C PRO A 160 -1.60 10.74 -4.10
N LEU A 161 -2.62 9.96 -4.47
CA LEU A 161 -4.04 10.36 -4.45
C LEU A 161 -4.73 10.02 -3.12
N GLY A 162 -3.99 9.41 -2.18
CA GLY A 162 -4.51 9.01 -0.88
C GLY A 162 -5.20 7.65 -0.84
N ASN A 163 -5.10 6.84 -1.90
CA ASN A 163 -5.65 5.49 -1.88
C ASN A 163 -4.70 4.53 -1.16
N VAL A 164 -5.16 3.86 -0.13
CA VAL A 164 -4.40 2.81 0.57
C VAL A 164 -4.52 1.53 -0.24
N ILE A 165 -3.43 1.10 -0.87
CA ILE A 165 -3.42 0.04 -1.88
C ILE A 165 -2.81 -1.27 -1.41
N LEU A 166 -1.77 -1.23 -0.57
CA LEU A 166 -1.08 -2.43 -0.08
C LEU A 166 -0.98 -2.42 1.44
N GLY A 167 -1.16 -3.60 2.04
CA GLY A 167 -0.91 -3.87 3.45
C GLY A 167 0.18 -4.92 3.63
N TYR A 168 0.96 -4.79 4.69
CA TYR A 168 2.03 -5.72 5.06
C TYR A 168 1.85 -6.15 6.51
N GLU A 169 1.96 -7.43 6.74
CA GLU A 169 1.90 -8.03 8.07
C GLU A 169 3.18 -7.75 8.87
N LYS A 170 3.13 -8.00 10.18
CA LYS A 170 4.30 -7.92 11.07
C LYS A 170 5.47 -8.76 10.52
N LYS A 171 6.70 -8.30 10.76
CA LYS A 171 7.95 -8.94 10.27
C LYS A 171 8.10 -8.96 8.74
N PHE A 172 7.55 -7.96 8.07
CA PHE A 172 7.75 -7.78 6.63
C PHE A 172 9.24 -7.64 6.28
N LYS A 173 9.60 -8.11 5.08
CA LYS A 173 10.99 -8.06 4.61
C LYS A 173 11.23 -6.79 3.80
N GLY A 174 12.21 -5.95 4.21
CA GLY A 174 12.54 -4.68 3.55
C GLY A 174 12.88 -4.81 2.06
N LYS A 175 13.57 -5.90 1.65
CA LYS A 175 13.85 -6.16 0.23
C LYS A 175 12.58 -6.36 -0.59
N LYS A 176 11.55 -7.01 -0.03
CA LYS A 176 10.26 -7.23 -0.66
C LYS A 176 9.48 -5.91 -0.76
N LEU A 177 9.38 -5.17 0.35
CA LEU A 177 8.78 -3.84 0.38
C LEU A 177 9.43 -2.89 -0.63
N LEU A 178 10.77 -2.84 -0.68
CA LEU A 178 11.51 -2.02 -1.64
C LEU A 178 11.19 -2.39 -3.10
N LYS A 179 11.02 -3.69 -3.38
CA LYS A 179 10.70 -4.18 -4.73
C LYS A 179 9.31 -3.74 -5.16
N ASP A 180 8.32 -3.82 -4.27
CA ASP A 180 6.95 -3.35 -4.53
C ASP A 180 6.94 -1.85 -4.80
N ILE A 181 7.57 -1.04 -3.94
CA ILE A 181 7.64 0.42 -4.11
C ILE A 181 8.32 0.79 -5.43
N LYS A 182 9.47 0.19 -5.75
CA LYS A 182 10.18 0.45 -7.02
C LYS A 182 9.33 0.09 -8.24
N LYS A 183 8.55 -1.00 -8.17
CA LYS A 183 7.64 -1.39 -9.24
C LYS A 183 6.54 -0.34 -9.43
N LEU A 184 5.92 0.12 -8.35
CA LEU A 184 4.87 1.14 -8.39
C LEU A 184 5.41 2.48 -8.89
N PHE A 185 6.60 2.89 -8.45
CA PHE A 185 7.28 4.12 -8.93
C PHE A 185 7.60 4.10 -10.41
N LYS A 186 7.91 2.91 -10.95
CA LYS A 186 8.16 2.73 -12.39
C LYS A 186 6.87 2.88 -13.21
N LEU A 187 5.72 2.48 -12.66
CA LEU A 187 4.42 2.55 -13.32
C LEU A 187 3.77 3.93 -13.16
N SER A 188 4.04 4.62 -12.05
CA SER A 188 3.49 5.93 -11.75
C SER A 188 4.52 7.03 -12.00
N LYS A 189 4.08 8.08 -12.71
CA LYS A 189 4.90 9.30 -12.93
C LYS A 189 4.61 10.38 -11.88
N ILE A 190 3.64 10.15 -10.99
CA ILE A 190 3.22 11.08 -9.93
C ILE A 190 4.02 10.79 -8.65
N GLY A 191 4.38 11.81 -7.92
CA GLY A 191 5.10 11.74 -6.65
C GLY A 191 6.56 12.11 -6.75
#